data_fbd4ce50e7cecccb0e6233802d1f5a52
#
_entry.id   fbd4ce50e7cecccb0e6233802d1f5a52
#
_cell.length_a   1.000
_cell.length_b   1.000
_cell.length_c   1.000
_cell.angle_alpha   90.00
_cell.angle_beta   90.00
_cell.angle_gamma   90.00
#
_symmetry.space_group_name_H-M   'P 1'
#
loop_
_entity.id
_entity.type
_entity.pdbx_description
1 polymer ?
#
loop_
_entity_poly.entity_id
_entity_poly.type
_entity_poly.pdbx_seq_one_letter_code
_entity_poly.pdbx_strand_id
1 'polypeptide(L)'
;FNWHYSTLLVVIAVNQMTPFIKKKEIKNNWFVIDAENAVVGRLASYISRVLRGKNKATYNPHMDDGDFIIVTNIEKIKFTGNKYKNKIYYRHTGHPGGIKETTPARLDEKNKSDEVLKLAVRRMLPIGPLARKQLLKLKIYKGDKHPHEVQNPTIINFKDLNAKNTIRN
;
A
#
# COMPACT_ATOMS: atom_id res chain seq x y z
N PHE A 1 -44.95 19.89 -24.81
CA PHE A 1 -44.63 19.62 -23.41
C PHE A 1 -43.47 18.64 -23.30
N ASN A 2 -42.28 19.13 -22.91
CA ASN A 2 -41.17 18.41 -22.22
C ASN A 2 -40.57 17.14 -22.84
N TRP A 3 -40.02 17.23 -24.05
CA TRP A 3 -39.14 16.21 -24.58
C TRP A 3 -37.65 16.45 -24.24
N HIS A 4 -37.29 17.59 -23.67
CA HIS A 4 -35.87 17.91 -23.34
C HIS A 4 -35.34 17.27 -22.07
N TYR A 5 -36.16 16.84 -21.11
CA TYR A 5 -35.70 16.20 -19.88
C TYR A 5 -35.34 14.73 -20.03
N SER A 6 -35.93 14.02 -21.01
CA SER A 6 -35.66 12.59 -21.22
C SER A 6 -34.28 12.34 -21.86
N THR A 7 -33.85 13.25 -22.76
CA THR A 7 -32.53 13.14 -23.42
C THR A 7 -31.38 13.45 -22.48
N LEU A 8 -31.54 14.38 -21.53
CA LEU A 8 -30.53 14.72 -20.51
C LEU A 8 -30.36 13.57 -19.51
N LEU A 9 -31.44 12.91 -19.07
CA LEU A 9 -31.40 11.74 -18.18
C LEU A 9 -30.73 10.53 -18.84
N VAL A 10 -30.99 10.29 -20.13
CA VAL A 10 -30.36 9.20 -20.89
C VAL A 10 -28.86 9.45 -21.08
N VAL A 11 -28.44 10.70 -21.35
CA VAL A 11 -27.03 11.05 -21.48
C VAL A 11 -26.26 10.91 -20.16
N ILE A 12 -26.90 11.24 -19.01
CA ILE A 12 -26.30 11.05 -17.68
C ILE A 12 -26.18 9.55 -17.35
N ALA A 13 -27.14 8.73 -17.74
CA ALA A 13 -27.12 7.29 -17.48
C ALA A 13 -26.05 6.54 -18.29
N VAL A 14 -25.73 7.00 -19.50
CA VAL A 14 -24.70 6.38 -20.36
C VAL A 14 -23.27 6.63 -19.85
N ASN A 15 -23.05 7.70 -19.07
CA ASN A 15 -21.72 8.04 -18.54
C ASN A 15 -21.38 7.34 -17.19
N GLN A 16 -22.23 6.46 -16.67
CA GLN A 16 -21.99 5.74 -15.41
C GLN A 16 -21.27 4.41 -15.57
N MET A 17 -20.94 3.99 -16.76
CA MET A 17 -20.16 2.76 -16.97
C MET A 17 -18.69 2.97 -16.60
N THR A 18 -18.17 2.11 -15.74
CA THR A 18 -16.74 2.10 -15.43
C THR A 18 -15.95 1.89 -16.71
N PRO A 19 -15.04 2.81 -17.10
CA PRO A 19 -14.32 2.71 -18.36
C PRO A 19 -13.42 1.46 -18.34
N PHE A 20 -13.54 0.64 -19.37
CA PHE A 20 -12.62 -0.48 -19.58
C PHE A 20 -11.33 0.04 -20.20
N ILE A 21 -10.22 -0.10 -19.48
CA ILE A 21 -8.90 0.35 -19.92
C ILE A 21 -8.12 -0.84 -20.46
N LYS A 22 -7.50 -0.66 -21.64
CA LYS A 22 -6.58 -1.65 -22.20
C LYS A 22 -5.25 -1.63 -21.43
N LYS A 23 -4.58 -2.77 -21.35
CA LYS A 23 -3.29 -2.90 -20.65
C LYS A 23 -2.22 -1.89 -21.12
N LYS A 24 -2.27 -1.48 -22.40
CA LYS A 24 -1.33 -0.49 -22.97
C LYS A 24 -1.60 0.95 -22.50
N GLU A 25 -2.77 1.24 -21.98
CA GLU A 25 -3.21 2.58 -21.56
C GLU A 25 -2.96 2.82 -20.05
N ILE A 26 -2.51 1.79 -19.34
CA ILE A 26 -2.23 1.88 -17.90
C ILE A 26 -1.03 2.82 -17.69
N LYS A 27 -1.25 3.88 -16.90
CA LYS A 27 -0.21 4.80 -16.46
C LYS A 27 0.05 4.58 -14.97
N ASN A 28 1.27 4.20 -14.63
CA ASN A 28 1.70 4.00 -13.25
C ASN A 28 2.54 5.20 -12.78
N ASN A 29 2.10 5.83 -11.72
CA ASN A 29 2.81 6.94 -11.10
C ASN A 29 3.75 6.43 -9.99
N TRP A 30 4.72 7.26 -9.60
CA TRP A 30 5.62 6.99 -8.50
C TRP A 30 5.32 7.93 -7.33
N PHE A 31 5.23 7.36 -6.13
CA PHE A 31 4.97 8.09 -4.91
C PHE A 31 6.02 7.80 -3.87
N VAL A 32 6.44 8.84 -3.13
CA VAL A 32 7.31 8.72 -1.95
C VAL A 32 6.48 9.01 -0.71
N ILE A 33 6.64 8.19 0.31
CA ILE A 33 6.00 8.35 1.61
C ILE A 33 7.07 8.25 2.69
N ASP A 34 7.14 9.26 3.55
CA ASP A 34 7.94 9.22 4.76
C ASP A 34 7.21 8.43 5.85
N ALA A 35 7.87 7.38 6.37
CA ALA A 35 7.33 6.51 7.41
C ALA A 35 7.67 7.00 8.84
N GLU A 36 8.33 8.15 8.99
CA GLU A 36 8.68 8.67 10.30
C GLU A 36 7.44 8.86 11.19
N ASN A 37 7.46 8.21 12.37
CA ASN A 37 6.37 8.20 13.35
C ASN A 37 5.02 7.66 12.80
N ALA A 38 5.01 7.07 11.61
CA ALA A 38 3.80 6.51 11.02
C ALA A 38 3.37 5.21 11.73
N VAL A 39 2.06 5.04 11.89
CA VAL A 39 1.49 3.79 12.43
C VAL A 39 1.50 2.70 11.38
N VAL A 40 2.21 1.58 11.64
CA VAL A 40 2.39 0.45 10.69
C VAL A 40 1.09 0.02 10.02
N GLY A 41 0.02 -0.23 10.80
CA GLY A 41 -1.23 -0.74 10.27
C GLY A 41 -1.94 0.23 9.32
N ARG A 42 -1.93 1.52 9.66
CA ARG A 42 -2.54 2.57 8.84
C ARG A 42 -1.73 2.82 7.56
N LEU A 43 -0.41 2.86 7.69
CA LEU A 43 0.48 2.98 6.54
C LEU A 43 0.30 1.79 5.60
N ALA A 44 0.29 0.56 6.12
CA ALA A 44 0.09 -0.65 5.30
C ALA A 44 -1.28 -0.67 4.59
N SER A 45 -2.36 -0.20 5.24
CA SER A 45 -3.68 -0.12 4.60
C SER A 45 -3.73 0.92 3.48
N TYR A 46 -3.09 2.06 3.67
CA TYR A 46 -2.97 3.09 2.63
C TYR A 46 -2.16 2.57 1.43
N ILE A 47 -0.98 2.00 1.69
CA ILE A 47 -0.11 1.40 0.67
C ILE A 47 -0.86 0.32 -0.12
N SER A 48 -1.55 -0.60 0.55
CA SER A 48 -2.27 -1.69 -0.12
C SER A 48 -3.37 -1.17 -1.05
N ARG A 49 -4.05 -0.06 -0.68
CA ARG A 49 -5.07 0.60 -1.50
C ARG A 49 -4.46 1.20 -2.77
N VAL A 50 -3.32 1.89 -2.65
CA VAL A 50 -2.62 2.51 -3.78
C VAL A 50 -1.99 1.47 -4.71
N LEU A 51 -1.35 0.42 -4.16
CA LEU A 51 -0.77 -0.69 -4.94
C LEU A 51 -1.83 -1.45 -5.76
N ARG A 52 -3.07 -1.51 -5.30
CA ARG A 52 -4.19 -2.08 -6.05
C ARG A 52 -4.79 -1.13 -7.07
N GLY A 53 -4.45 0.16 -7.01
CA GLY A 53 -5.06 1.18 -7.85
C GLY A 53 -6.46 1.62 -7.43
N LYS A 54 -6.92 1.29 -6.20
CA LYS A 54 -8.26 1.66 -5.71
C LYS A 54 -8.47 3.17 -5.51
N ASN A 55 -7.43 3.96 -5.63
CA ASN A 55 -7.47 5.41 -5.63
C ASN A 55 -7.79 6.01 -7.01
N LYS A 56 -7.74 5.20 -8.07
CA LYS A 56 -8.02 5.61 -9.45
C LYS A 56 -9.46 5.32 -9.85
N ALA A 57 -10.06 6.21 -10.64
CA ALA A 57 -11.39 5.98 -11.24
C ALA A 57 -11.40 4.79 -12.23
N THR A 58 -10.23 4.46 -12.75
CA THR A 58 -9.98 3.41 -13.74
C THR A 58 -9.80 2.01 -13.14
N TYR A 59 -9.95 1.89 -11.82
CA TYR A 59 -9.73 0.66 -11.10
C TYR A 59 -10.54 -0.52 -11.63
N ASN A 60 -9.84 -1.60 -12.00
CA ASN A 60 -10.43 -2.89 -12.34
C ASN A 60 -9.78 -4.00 -11.50
N PRO A 61 -10.58 -4.93 -10.88
CA PRO A 61 -10.06 -5.97 -10.00
C PRO A 61 -9.07 -6.94 -10.65
N HIS A 62 -9.19 -7.18 -11.95
CA HIS A 62 -8.37 -8.12 -12.71
C HIS A 62 -7.11 -7.49 -13.33
N MET A 63 -6.99 -6.16 -13.27
CA MET A 63 -5.86 -5.43 -13.87
C MET A 63 -4.89 -4.90 -12.82
N ASP A 64 -3.64 -4.71 -13.22
CA ASP A 64 -2.57 -4.15 -12.39
C ASP A 64 -2.42 -2.64 -12.68
N ASP A 65 -3.43 -1.86 -12.30
CA ASP A 65 -3.45 -0.39 -12.46
C ASP A 65 -2.86 0.36 -11.25
N GLY A 66 -2.26 -0.37 -10.30
CA GLY A 66 -1.65 0.21 -9.10
C GLY A 66 -0.36 0.98 -9.39
N ASP A 67 -0.05 1.95 -8.54
CA ASP A 67 1.11 2.82 -8.64
C ASP A 67 2.31 2.25 -7.87
N PHE A 68 3.51 2.77 -8.18
CA PHE A 68 4.73 2.45 -7.44
C PHE A 68 4.81 3.29 -6.17
N ILE A 69 5.22 2.66 -5.08
CA ILE A 69 5.38 3.34 -3.78
C ILE A 69 6.79 3.11 -3.26
N ILE A 70 7.42 4.21 -2.89
CA ILE A 70 8.69 4.26 -2.19
C ILE A 70 8.41 4.68 -0.74
N VAL A 71 8.89 3.91 0.21
CA VAL A 71 8.78 4.23 1.64
C VAL A 71 10.18 4.49 2.17
N THR A 72 10.39 5.67 2.76
CA THR A 72 11.65 6.07 3.40
C THR A 72 11.52 6.05 4.92
N ASN A 73 12.64 6.11 5.64
CA ASN A 73 12.70 6.14 7.12
C ASN A 73 11.95 4.99 7.80
N ILE A 74 12.00 3.77 7.24
CA ILE A 74 11.24 2.63 7.76
C ILE A 74 11.62 2.27 9.21
N GLU A 75 12.83 2.56 9.64
CA GLU A 75 13.34 2.31 10.98
C GLU A 75 12.59 3.10 12.07
N LYS A 76 12.00 4.25 11.70
CA LYS A 76 11.27 5.13 12.63
C LYS A 76 9.76 4.84 12.70
N ILE A 77 9.31 3.73 12.10
CA ILE A 77 7.90 3.32 12.10
C ILE A 77 7.44 2.92 13.50
N LYS A 78 6.20 3.22 13.86
CA LYS A 78 5.68 2.97 15.21
C LYS A 78 4.50 2.00 15.21
N PHE A 79 4.40 1.25 16.32
CA PHE A 79 3.26 0.41 16.63
C PHE A 79 2.39 1.06 17.70
N THR A 80 1.10 0.84 17.65
CA THR A 80 0.17 1.27 18.71
C THR A 80 0.05 0.21 19.79
N GLY A 81 0.09 0.62 21.06
CA GLY A 81 0.03 -0.28 22.21
C GLY A 81 1.22 -1.26 22.25
N ASN A 82 1.05 -2.39 22.93
CA ASN A 82 2.13 -3.36 23.18
C ASN A 82 2.44 -4.30 21.99
N LYS A 83 1.98 -3.97 20.77
CA LYS A 83 2.16 -4.83 19.59
C LYS A 83 3.61 -5.03 19.19
N TYR A 84 4.47 -4.07 19.48
CA TYR A 84 5.90 -4.15 19.15
C TYR A 84 6.57 -5.37 19.82
N LYS A 85 6.22 -5.66 21.10
CA LYS A 85 6.77 -6.79 21.87
C LYS A 85 5.92 -8.05 21.75
N ASN A 86 4.58 -7.91 21.81
CA ASN A 86 3.67 -9.04 21.98
C ASN A 86 3.16 -9.65 20.67
N LYS A 87 3.28 -8.96 19.53
CA LYS A 87 2.80 -9.51 18.26
C LYS A 87 3.76 -10.59 17.77
N ILE A 88 3.22 -11.81 17.51
CA ILE A 88 4.01 -12.93 17.01
C ILE A 88 3.68 -13.17 15.54
N TYR A 89 4.72 -13.33 14.73
CA TYR A 89 4.65 -13.79 13.35
C TYR A 89 5.06 -15.25 13.30
N TYR A 90 4.15 -16.11 12.89
CA TYR A 90 4.38 -17.54 12.70
C TYR A 90 4.79 -17.84 11.27
N ARG A 91 5.79 -18.72 11.12
CA ARG A 91 6.23 -19.29 9.85
C ARG A 91 6.46 -20.79 10.05
N HIS A 92 5.82 -21.60 9.22
CA HIS A 92 6.03 -23.05 9.20
C HIS A 92 7.09 -23.43 8.17
N THR A 93 7.99 -24.36 8.51
CA THR A 93 9.07 -24.81 7.62
C THR A 93 8.68 -25.97 6.70
N GLY A 94 7.52 -26.59 6.90
CA GLY A 94 7.05 -27.76 6.16
C GLY A 94 7.35 -29.10 6.88
N HIS A 95 8.13 -29.10 7.95
CA HIS A 95 8.47 -30.31 8.72
C HIS A 95 7.65 -30.41 10.02
N PRO A 96 7.40 -31.61 10.57
CA PRO A 96 6.77 -31.78 11.86
C PRO A 96 7.51 -30.96 12.95
N GLY A 97 6.76 -30.22 13.78
CA GLY A 97 7.34 -29.33 14.80
C GLY A 97 8.03 -28.06 14.25
N GLY A 98 7.97 -27.81 12.96
CA GLY A 98 8.70 -26.72 12.28
C GLY A 98 8.05 -25.34 12.34
N ILE A 99 7.31 -25.00 13.41
CA ILE A 99 6.77 -23.64 13.62
C ILE A 99 7.87 -22.74 14.16
N LYS A 100 8.17 -21.66 13.43
CA LYS A 100 9.10 -20.61 13.86
C LYS A 100 8.32 -19.35 14.22
N GLU A 101 8.70 -18.74 15.33
CA GLU A 101 8.10 -17.53 15.87
C GLU A 101 9.08 -16.36 15.77
N THR A 102 8.56 -15.19 15.43
CA THR A 102 9.35 -13.95 15.40
C THR A 102 8.47 -12.78 15.83
N THR A 103 9.01 -11.86 16.61
CA THR A 103 8.34 -10.64 17.02
C THR A 103 8.85 -9.44 16.19
N PRO A 104 8.09 -8.33 16.09
CA PRO A 104 8.59 -7.10 15.48
C PRO A 104 9.89 -6.61 16.09
N ALA A 105 10.04 -6.67 17.41
CA ALA A 105 11.25 -6.29 18.13
C ALA A 105 12.48 -7.09 17.64
N ARG A 106 12.35 -8.43 17.53
CA ARG A 106 13.43 -9.28 17.02
C ARG A 106 13.77 -9.03 15.54
N LEU A 107 12.80 -8.60 14.73
CA LEU A 107 13.06 -8.22 13.35
C LEU A 107 13.84 -6.91 13.27
N ASP A 108 13.52 -5.98 14.15
CA ASP A 108 14.20 -4.68 14.22
C ASP A 108 15.65 -4.83 14.69
N GLU A 109 15.90 -5.62 15.73
CA GLU A 109 17.25 -6.00 16.20
C GLU A 109 18.12 -6.61 15.08
N LYS A 110 17.49 -7.35 14.17
CA LYS A 110 18.16 -7.93 12.98
C LYS A 110 18.25 -6.96 11.80
N ASN A 111 17.95 -5.70 11.99
CA ASN A 111 17.89 -4.68 10.92
C ASN A 111 16.93 -5.03 9.76
N LYS A 112 15.81 -5.72 10.07
CA LYS A 112 14.80 -6.15 9.11
C LYS A 112 13.45 -5.48 9.33
N SER A 113 13.44 -4.20 9.69
CA SER A 113 12.23 -3.40 9.88
C SER A 113 11.36 -3.33 8.61
N ASP A 114 11.99 -3.43 7.43
CA ASP A 114 11.32 -3.50 6.13
C ASP A 114 10.40 -4.73 6.00
N GLU A 115 10.81 -5.89 6.56
CA GLU A 115 9.99 -7.11 6.53
C GLU A 115 8.66 -6.92 7.27
N VAL A 116 8.66 -6.13 8.35
CA VAL A 116 7.45 -5.87 9.15
C VAL A 116 6.37 -5.18 8.31
N LEU A 117 6.74 -4.09 7.62
CA LEU A 117 5.81 -3.38 6.73
C LEU A 117 5.40 -4.24 5.53
N LYS A 118 6.35 -4.92 4.91
CA LYS A 118 6.11 -5.81 3.76
C LYS A 118 5.14 -6.94 4.11
N LEU A 119 5.27 -7.56 5.29
CA LEU A 119 4.34 -8.57 5.79
C LEU A 119 2.95 -7.99 6.05
N ALA A 120 2.86 -6.78 6.62
CA ALA A 120 1.59 -6.11 6.86
C ALA A 120 0.86 -5.83 5.55
N VAL A 121 1.54 -5.25 4.56
CA VAL A 121 0.98 -4.97 3.22
C VAL A 121 0.57 -6.25 2.51
N ARG A 122 1.45 -7.28 2.51
CA ARG A 122 1.16 -8.58 1.88
C ARG A 122 -0.11 -9.21 2.40
N ARG A 123 -0.37 -9.13 3.72
CA ARG A 123 -1.59 -9.68 4.33
C ARG A 123 -2.85 -8.86 4.07
N MET A 124 -2.71 -7.62 3.61
CA MET A 124 -3.81 -6.73 3.22
C MET A 124 -4.11 -6.78 1.71
N LEU A 125 -3.21 -7.35 0.91
CA LEU A 125 -3.44 -7.61 -0.50
C LEU A 125 -4.21 -8.93 -0.69
N PRO A 126 -5.00 -9.10 -1.77
CA PRO A 126 -5.67 -10.35 -2.07
C PRO A 126 -4.65 -11.46 -2.34
N ILE A 127 -5.06 -12.72 -2.17
CA ILE A 127 -4.21 -13.87 -2.46
C ILE A 127 -4.23 -14.13 -3.97
N GLY A 128 -3.04 -14.28 -4.58
CA GLY A 128 -2.96 -14.61 -6.00
C GLY A 128 -1.71 -14.09 -6.71
N PRO A 129 -1.53 -14.44 -7.99
CA PRO A 129 -0.38 -14.01 -8.79
C PRO A 129 -0.37 -12.50 -9.04
N LEU A 130 -1.55 -11.87 -9.19
CA LEU A 130 -1.69 -10.43 -9.37
C LEU A 130 -1.16 -9.66 -8.16
N ALA A 131 -1.53 -10.07 -6.94
CA ALA A 131 -1.06 -9.43 -5.72
C ALA A 131 0.46 -9.56 -5.52
N ARG A 132 1.06 -10.65 -5.97
CA ARG A 132 2.53 -10.80 -5.96
C ARG A 132 3.20 -9.77 -6.87
N LYS A 133 2.66 -9.50 -8.05
CA LYS A 133 3.13 -8.45 -8.96
C LYS A 133 2.95 -7.07 -8.36
N GLN A 134 1.79 -6.79 -7.75
CA GLN A 134 1.51 -5.53 -7.07
C GLN A 134 2.48 -5.28 -5.91
N LEU A 135 2.82 -6.32 -5.14
CA LEU A 135 3.77 -6.20 -4.03
C LEU A 135 5.19 -5.84 -4.50
N LEU A 136 5.60 -6.20 -5.71
CA LEU A 136 6.91 -5.83 -6.28
C LEU A 136 7.04 -4.32 -6.54
N LYS A 137 5.91 -3.62 -6.68
CA LYS A 137 5.87 -2.16 -6.84
C LYS A 137 6.16 -1.40 -5.53
N LEU A 138 6.17 -2.10 -4.39
CA LEU A 138 6.55 -1.53 -3.11
C LEU A 138 8.07 -1.59 -2.93
N LYS A 139 8.70 -0.43 -2.78
CA LYS A 139 10.11 -0.25 -2.48
C LYS A 139 10.27 0.36 -1.09
N ILE A 140 11.06 -0.26 -0.23
CA ILE A 140 11.21 0.16 1.17
C ILE A 140 12.69 0.42 1.42
N TYR A 141 13.00 1.60 1.98
CA TYR A 141 14.36 2.05 2.25
C TYR A 141 14.51 2.49 3.70
N LYS A 142 15.71 2.29 4.22
CA LYS A 142 16.17 2.84 5.48
C LYS A 142 16.76 4.21 5.21
N GLY A 143 16.57 5.12 6.17
CA GLY A 143 16.98 6.52 5.98
C GLY A 143 16.14 7.24 4.94
N ASP A 144 16.57 8.42 4.56
CA ASP A 144 15.85 9.36 3.71
C ASP A 144 16.13 9.20 2.21
N LYS A 145 17.30 8.67 1.85
CA LYS A 145 17.75 8.56 0.46
C LYS A 145 17.22 7.31 -0.24
N HIS A 146 16.84 7.45 -1.50
CA HIS A 146 16.41 6.36 -2.36
C HIS A 146 16.98 6.49 -3.78
N PRO A 147 17.23 5.39 -4.52
CA PRO A 147 17.84 5.42 -5.85
C PRO A 147 16.87 5.77 -7.00
N HIS A 148 15.61 6.11 -6.71
CA HIS A 148 14.55 6.32 -7.70
C HIS A 148 14.25 7.80 -7.99
N GLU A 149 15.24 8.68 -7.87
CA GLU A 149 15.06 10.13 -8.13
C GLU A 149 14.71 10.41 -9.60
N VAL A 150 15.31 9.65 -10.52
CA VAL A 150 15.07 9.76 -11.97
C VAL A 150 13.60 9.58 -12.35
N GLN A 151 12.83 8.87 -11.55
CA GLN A 151 11.39 8.64 -11.79
C GLN A 151 10.51 9.83 -11.38
N ASN A 152 11.10 10.91 -10.84
CA ASN A 152 10.41 12.10 -10.35
C ASN A 152 9.18 11.75 -9.48
N PRO A 153 9.37 11.01 -8.38
CA PRO A 153 8.26 10.54 -7.56
C PRO A 153 7.58 11.70 -6.84
N THR A 154 6.24 11.68 -6.79
CA THR A 154 5.45 12.67 -6.06
C THR A 154 5.49 12.37 -4.56
N ILE A 155 5.81 13.36 -3.74
CA ILE A 155 5.84 13.24 -2.28
C ILE A 155 4.41 13.26 -1.75
N ILE A 156 4.05 12.27 -0.93
CA ILE A 156 2.77 12.20 -0.22
C ILE A 156 3.02 12.40 1.27
N ASN A 157 2.47 13.47 1.81
CA ASN A 157 2.48 13.73 3.25
C ASN A 157 1.45 12.85 3.95
N PHE A 158 1.86 11.68 4.40
CA PHE A 158 0.98 10.72 5.06
C PHE A 158 0.39 11.27 6.38
N LYS A 159 1.12 12.18 7.04
CA LYS A 159 0.69 12.84 8.28
C LYS A 159 -0.57 13.68 8.05
N ASP A 160 -0.65 14.40 6.94
CA ASP A 160 -1.72 15.35 6.63
C ASP A 160 -3.03 14.67 6.20
N LEU A 161 -2.94 13.44 5.68
CA LEU A 161 -4.12 12.68 5.28
C LEU A 161 -5.07 12.34 6.43
N ASN A 162 -4.55 12.13 7.63
CA ASN A 162 -5.35 11.90 8.84
C ASN A 162 -4.48 12.06 10.08
N ALA A 163 -4.95 12.82 11.07
CA ALA A 163 -4.26 13.06 12.34
C ALA A 163 -3.90 11.78 13.12
N LYS A 164 -4.64 10.68 12.90
CA LYS A 164 -4.39 9.38 13.55
C LYS A 164 -3.32 8.54 12.82
N ASN A 165 -2.78 9.00 11.70
CA ASN A 165 -1.79 8.25 10.93
C ASN A 165 -0.42 8.22 11.60
N THR A 166 -0.12 9.20 12.42
CA THR A 166 1.10 9.30 13.20
C THR A 166 0.80 9.30 14.69
N ILE A 167 1.75 8.81 15.48
CA ILE A 167 1.69 8.92 16.94
C ILE A 167 2.27 10.29 17.28
N ARG A 168 1.46 11.11 17.94
CA ARG A 168 1.95 12.34 18.57
C ARG A 168 2.70 11.93 19.84
N ASN A 169 3.91 12.41 19.98
CA ASN A 169 4.66 12.30 21.23
C ASN A 169 4.04 13.21 22.27
#